data_ce953f30b8ca5e46f13fb20c45657947
#
_entry.id   ce953f30b8ca5e46f13fb20c45657947
#
_cell.length_a   1.000
_cell.length_b   1.000
_cell.length_c   1.000
_cell.angle_alpha   90.00
_cell.angle_beta   90.00
_cell.angle_gamma   90.00
#
_symmetry.space_group_name_H-M   'P 1'
#
loop_
_entity.id
_entity.type
_entity.pdbx_description
1 polymer ?
#
loop_
_entity_poly.entity_id
_entity_poly.type
_entity_poly.pdbx_seq_one_letter_code
_entity_poly.pdbx_strand_id
1 'polypeptide(L)'
;MDEQVRRDFEEEQVREETLMDNWRSCRHIVEFNNGFFTTAPAILQDLYNEALKTSSLNEEERTAFFTKIMTAYDKSIQRVPPPFQKKDGHVRIDFLSGDEEKKWEQEAMERLPATLERLQDNGYALKDIAILVRTNQEGALVADTLLAYKEEHPSDRYNYDIISDDALFVGSSPAVRFLIAVLRYLRNPEDQTNRKLAMYAYQVLTGKFGESEADKSVSQNLQSISRQSLYEVTEGLFRNFSAYFPETEQVFVQAFLDMVSEYAQKESADLNRFLRWWDETGYRKTIATPDGQNAIRILTVHKSKGLGFKVVIIPFGDWEIDHKPTKPVILWCHPEKKPFDRLHLVPVRYGQILSSTIFAKDYFKERS
;
A
#
# COMPACT_ATOMS: atom_id res chain seq x y z
N MET A 1 15.57 -6.56 -19.76
CA MET A 1 16.67 -6.89 -18.84
C MET A 1 16.97 -5.67 -17.98
N ASP A 2 17.10 -5.84 -16.66
CA ASP A 2 17.39 -4.76 -15.73
C ASP A 2 18.74 -4.10 -16.08
N GLU A 3 18.78 -2.75 -16.14
CA GLU A 3 20.00 -1.98 -16.45
C GLU A 3 21.13 -2.28 -15.43
N GLN A 4 20.77 -2.66 -14.22
CA GLN A 4 21.74 -3.02 -13.18
C GLN A 4 22.43 -4.36 -13.50
N VAL A 5 21.68 -5.33 -14.00
CA VAL A 5 22.22 -6.63 -14.43
C VAL A 5 23.19 -6.44 -15.63
N ARG A 6 22.85 -5.54 -16.56
CA ARG A 6 23.74 -5.23 -17.71
C ARG A 6 25.04 -4.53 -17.31
N ARG A 7 25.08 -3.85 -16.17
CA ARG A 7 26.30 -3.21 -15.66
C ARG A 7 27.22 -4.18 -14.94
N ASP A 8 26.63 -5.18 -14.26
CA ASP A 8 27.36 -6.07 -13.36
C ASP A 8 27.81 -7.37 -14.05
N PHE A 9 27.22 -7.70 -15.21
CA PHE A 9 27.50 -8.94 -15.95
C PHE A 9 27.66 -8.66 -17.46
N GLU A 10 28.57 -9.38 -18.11
CA GLU A 10 28.71 -9.38 -19.56
C GLU A 10 27.50 -10.09 -20.20
N GLU A 11 27.11 -9.69 -21.41
CA GLU A 11 25.90 -10.26 -22.09
C GLU A 11 25.97 -11.78 -22.22
N GLU A 12 27.14 -12.35 -22.37
CA GLU A 12 27.36 -13.81 -22.47
C GLU A 12 27.14 -14.56 -21.15
N GLN A 13 27.17 -13.85 -20.02
CA GLN A 13 26.95 -14.41 -18.68
C GLN A 13 25.48 -14.39 -18.27
N VAL A 14 24.62 -13.73 -19.04
CA VAL A 14 23.21 -13.55 -18.71
C VAL A 14 22.35 -14.37 -19.66
N ARG A 15 21.55 -15.29 -19.08
CA ARG A 15 20.50 -16.02 -19.81
C ARG A 15 19.14 -15.52 -19.39
N GLU A 16 18.39 -14.95 -20.34
CA GLU A 16 17.03 -14.51 -20.11
C GLU A 16 16.05 -15.64 -20.46
N GLU A 17 15.27 -16.09 -19.48
CA GLU A 17 14.19 -17.06 -19.68
C GLU A 17 12.84 -16.47 -19.29
N THR A 18 11.84 -16.64 -20.15
CA THR A 18 10.48 -16.18 -19.88
C THR A 18 9.64 -17.33 -19.35
N LEU A 19 9.11 -17.17 -18.12
CA LEU A 19 8.17 -18.14 -17.53
C LEU A 19 6.76 -17.87 -18.06
N MET A 20 6.35 -18.64 -19.06
CA MET A 20 5.07 -18.41 -19.74
C MET A 20 3.89 -19.12 -19.06
N ASP A 21 4.10 -20.17 -18.28
CA ASP A 21 3.02 -20.98 -17.72
C ASP A 21 2.47 -20.36 -16.43
N ASN A 22 1.17 -20.07 -16.40
CA ASN A 22 0.48 -19.56 -15.23
C ASN A 22 -0.09 -20.70 -14.38
N TRP A 23 0.60 -21.06 -13.32
CA TRP A 23 0.20 -22.10 -12.36
C TRP A 23 -0.74 -21.60 -11.25
N ARG A 24 -1.19 -20.36 -11.32
CA ARG A 24 -1.99 -19.72 -10.27
C ARG A 24 -3.45 -19.57 -10.65
N SER A 25 -3.73 -19.13 -11.87
CA SER A 25 -5.06 -18.71 -12.29
C SER A 25 -5.78 -19.75 -13.15
N CYS A 26 -7.11 -19.77 -13.06
CA CYS A 26 -7.95 -20.57 -13.94
C CYS A 26 -7.93 -20.04 -15.37
N ARG A 27 -8.34 -20.89 -16.32
CA ARG A 27 -8.27 -20.64 -17.76
C ARG A 27 -8.87 -19.30 -18.19
N HIS A 28 -10.12 -19.03 -17.86
CA HIS A 28 -10.80 -17.81 -18.30
C HIS A 28 -10.13 -16.52 -17.75
N ILE A 29 -9.51 -16.58 -16.57
CA ILE A 29 -8.77 -15.44 -16.02
C ILE A 29 -7.49 -15.19 -16.83
N VAL A 30 -6.77 -16.25 -17.21
CA VAL A 30 -5.56 -16.12 -18.04
C VAL A 30 -5.93 -15.61 -19.45
N GLU A 31 -6.99 -16.15 -20.06
CA GLU A 31 -7.47 -15.72 -21.37
C GLU A 31 -7.93 -14.27 -21.37
N PHE A 32 -8.66 -13.84 -20.32
CA PHE A 32 -9.03 -12.44 -20.13
C PHE A 32 -7.80 -11.54 -20.01
N ASN A 33 -6.85 -11.89 -19.15
CA ASN A 33 -5.63 -11.10 -18.97
C ASN A 33 -4.82 -11.02 -20.27
N ASN A 34 -4.68 -12.12 -21.01
CA ASN A 34 -3.99 -12.12 -22.29
C ASN A 34 -4.68 -11.18 -23.29
N GLY A 35 -6.01 -11.24 -23.39
CA GLY A 35 -6.78 -10.34 -24.24
C GLY A 35 -6.61 -8.87 -23.83
N PHE A 36 -6.70 -8.59 -22.55
CA PHE A 36 -6.54 -7.23 -22.01
C PHE A 36 -5.12 -6.69 -22.28
N PHE A 37 -4.07 -7.42 -21.93
CA PHE A 37 -2.68 -7.00 -22.10
C PHE A 37 -2.18 -7.08 -23.55
N THR A 38 -2.97 -7.61 -24.47
CA THR A 38 -2.74 -7.46 -25.91
C THR A 38 -3.39 -6.19 -26.45
N THR A 39 -4.63 -5.89 -26.01
CA THR A 39 -5.43 -4.78 -26.57
C THR A 39 -5.09 -3.43 -25.94
N ALA A 40 -4.99 -3.37 -24.62
CA ALA A 40 -4.74 -2.10 -23.93
C ALA A 40 -3.39 -1.45 -24.31
N PRO A 41 -2.25 -2.19 -24.37
CA PRO A 41 -0.99 -1.61 -24.82
C PRO A 41 -1.04 -1.11 -26.26
N ALA A 42 -1.80 -1.76 -27.15
CA ALA A 42 -1.95 -1.29 -28.53
C ALA A 42 -2.67 0.05 -28.58
N ILE A 43 -3.78 0.21 -27.87
CA ILE A 43 -4.52 1.48 -27.77
C ILE A 43 -3.63 2.58 -27.16
N LEU A 44 -2.91 2.26 -26.08
CA LEU A 44 -1.99 3.21 -25.44
C LEU A 44 -0.85 3.62 -26.37
N GLN A 45 -0.30 2.67 -27.15
CA GLN A 45 0.75 2.97 -28.12
C GLN A 45 0.23 3.86 -29.24
N ASP A 46 -0.97 3.66 -29.72
CA ASP A 46 -1.58 4.53 -30.74
C ASP A 46 -1.77 5.95 -30.24
N LEU A 47 -2.31 6.14 -29.02
CA LEU A 47 -2.44 7.45 -28.38
C LEU A 47 -1.08 8.11 -28.13
N TYR A 48 -0.08 7.34 -27.78
CA TYR A 48 1.27 7.80 -27.56
C TYR A 48 1.91 8.23 -28.90
N ASN A 49 1.72 7.46 -29.98
CA ASN A 49 2.22 7.77 -31.31
C ASN A 49 1.57 9.04 -31.90
N GLU A 50 0.28 9.29 -31.63
CA GLU A 50 -0.37 10.56 -31.99
C GLU A 50 0.32 11.76 -31.30
N ALA A 51 0.65 11.64 -30.02
CA ALA A 51 1.38 12.69 -29.31
C ALA A 51 2.82 12.89 -29.85
N LEU A 52 3.49 11.80 -30.29
CA LEU A 52 4.81 11.88 -30.91
C LEU A 52 4.81 12.68 -32.22
N LYS A 53 3.76 12.61 -33.04
CA LYS A 53 3.67 13.32 -34.33
C LYS A 53 3.78 14.84 -34.19
N THR A 54 3.26 15.37 -33.08
CA THR A 54 3.24 16.81 -32.78
C THR A 54 4.43 17.29 -31.93
N SER A 55 5.36 16.39 -31.61
CA SER A 55 6.51 16.66 -30.75
C SER A 55 7.65 17.38 -31.51
N SER A 56 8.57 17.96 -30.73
CA SER A 56 9.81 18.55 -31.25
C SER A 56 10.93 17.54 -31.56
N LEU A 57 10.67 16.24 -31.37
CA LEU A 57 11.62 15.17 -31.68
C LEU A 57 11.89 15.07 -33.19
N ASN A 58 13.10 14.71 -33.54
CA ASN A 58 13.42 14.34 -34.91
C ASN A 58 12.87 12.95 -35.28
N GLU A 59 12.95 12.56 -36.54
CA GLU A 59 12.36 11.33 -37.05
C GLU A 59 13.00 10.05 -36.45
N GLU A 60 14.31 10.07 -36.26
CA GLU A 60 15.05 8.96 -35.64
C GLU A 60 14.66 8.79 -34.17
N GLU A 61 14.59 9.88 -33.42
CA GLU A 61 14.15 9.88 -32.04
C GLU A 61 12.69 9.38 -31.89
N ARG A 62 11.78 9.80 -32.78
CA ARG A 62 10.39 9.33 -32.79
C ARG A 62 10.30 7.84 -33.03
N THR A 63 11.08 7.34 -33.98
CA THR A 63 11.09 5.92 -34.34
C THR A 63 11.46 5.03 -33.14
N ALA A 64 12.39 5.48 -32.29
CA ALA A 64 12.77 4.75 -31.07
C ALA A 64 11.64 4.58 -30.07
N PHE A 65 10.59 5.40 -30.15
CA PHE A 65 9.44 5.35 -29.24
C PHE A 65 8.20 4.67 -29.83
N PHE A 66 8.13 4.44 -31.16
CA PHE A 66 6.90 3.97 -31.83
C PHE A 66 6.36 2.62 -31.37
N THR A 67 7.18 1.80 -30.74
CA THR A 67 6.77 0.46 -30.27
C THR A 67 7.07 0.25 -28.80
N LYS A 68 7.47 1.29 -28.08
CA LYS A 68 8.04 1.15 -26.74
C LYS A 68 7.05 0.54 -25.73
N ILE A 69 5.79 0.99 -25.76
CA ILE A 69 4.73 0.44 -24.89
C ILE A 69 4.44 -1.01 -25.30
N MET A 70 4.26 -1.28 -26.59
CA MET A 70 4.03 -2.65 -27.08
C MET A 70 5.18 -3.58 -26.70
N THR A 71 6.42 -3.15 -26.83
CA THR A 71 7.61 -3.94 -26.49
C THR A 71 7.68 -4.27 -25.01
N ALA A 72 7.22 -3.35 -24.13
CA ALA A 72 7.18 -3.60 -22.69
C ALA A 72 6.21 -4.75 -22.31
N TYR A 73 5.17 -4.96 -23.10
CA TYR A 73 4.16 -6.00 -22.89
C TYR A 73 4.32 -7.24 -23.79
N ASP A 74 5.31 -7.29 -24.69
CA ASP A 74 5.51 -8.36 -25.67
C ASP A 74 5.60 -9.75 -25.02
N LYS A 75 6.20 -9.85 -23.82
CA LYS A 75 6.36 -11.10 -23.08
C LYS A 75 5.30 -11.32 -21.99
N SER A 76 4.17 -10.57 -22.00
CA SER A 76 3.14 -10.64 -20.96
C SER A 76 2.16 -11.81 -21.16
N ILE A 77 2.10 -12.39 -22.37
CA ILE A 77 1.19 -13.48 -22.71
C ILE A 77 1.55 -14.75 -21.93
N GLN A 78 0.55 -15.30 -21.26
CA GLN A 78 0.69 -16.49 -20.42
C GLN A 78 -0.04 -17.69 -20.99
N ARG A 79 0.48 -18.89 -20.74
CA ARG A 79 -0.14 -20.16 -21.12
C ARG A 79 -0.86 -20.77 -19.92
N VAL A 80 -1.96 -21.48 -20.22
CA VAL A 80 -2.70 -22.27 -19.23
C VAL A 80 -2.10 -23.67 -19.19
N PRO A 81 -1.44 -24.10 -18.12
CA PRO A 81 -0.87 -25.44 -18.03
C PRO A 81 -1.97 -26.52 -17.97
N PRO A 82 -1.68 -27.78 -18.42
CA PRO A 82 -2.70 -28.83 -18.57
C PRO A 82 -3.61 -29.06 -17.36
N PRO A 83 -3.12 -29.03 -16.08
CA PRO A 83 -3.99 -29.23 -14.92
C PRO A 83 -5.04 -28.14 -14.73
N PHE A 84 -4.84 -26.94 -15.31
CA PHE A 84 -5.74 -25.79 -15.19
C PHE A 84 -6.67 -25.62 -16.40
N GLN A 85 -6.45 -26.32 -17.50
CA GLN A 85 -7.27 -26.22 -18.72
C GLN A 85 -8.75 -26.54 -18.48
N LYS A 86 -9.04 -27.43 -17.50
CA LYS A 86 -10.40 -27.84 -17.12
C LYS A 86 -10.98 -27.03 -15.97
N LYS A 87 -10.20 -26.09 -15.40
CA LYS A 87 -10.66 -25.21 -14.32
C LYS A 87 -11.13 -23.90 -14.93
N ASP A 88 -12.43 -23.74 -15.04
CA ASP A 88 -13.05 -22.52 -15.47
C ASP A 88 -12.97 -21.48 -14.34
N GLY A 89 -12.59 -20.25 -14.69
CA GLY A 89 -12.65 -19.10 -13.82
C GLY A 89 -13.77 -18.17 -14.28
N HIS A 90 -14.04 -17.14 -13.50
CA HIS A 90 -15.03 -16.11 -13.83
C HIS A 90 -14.39 -14.73 -13.72
N VAL A 91 -14.62 -13.88 -14.71
CA VAL A 91 -14.26 -12.46 -14.69
C VAL A 91 -15.54 -11.67 -14.90
N ARG A 92 -15.80 -10.69 -14.03
CA ARG A 92 -16.91 -9.76 -14.13
C ARG A 92 -16.39 -8.34 -14.04
N ILE A 93 -16.86 -7.49 -14.93
CA ILE A 93 -16.56 -6.06 -14.93
C ILE A 93 -17.89 -5.33 -14.93
N ASP A 94 -18.07 -4.46 -13.94
CA ASP A 94 -19.24 -3.59 -13.82
C ASP A 94 -18.80 -2.16 -14.15
N PHE A 95 -19.41 -1.52 -15.13
CA PHE A 95 -19.20 -0.11 -15.44
C PHE A 95 -20.26 0.71 -14.70
N LEU A 96 -19.78 1.61 -13.84
CA LEU A 96 -20.61 2.49 -13.02
C LEU A 96 -20.39 3.92 -13.49
N SER A 97 -21.46 4.63 -13.84
CA SER A 97 -21.34 6.00 -14.37
C SER A 97 -21.49 7.08 -13.29
N GLY A 98 -22.12 6.74 -12.16
CA GLY A 98 -22.58 7.76 -11.22
C GLY A 98 -23.66 8.65 -11.85
N ASP A 99 -24.27 9.50 -11.06
CA ASP A 99 -25.20 10.55 -11.49
C ASP A 99 -24.93 11.85 -10.73
N GLU A 100 -25.78 12.88 -10.92
CA GLU A 100 -25.66 14.17 -10.24
C GLU A 100 -25.83 14.06 -8.72
N GLU A 101 -26.53 13.04 -8.23
CA GLU A 101 -26.84 12.85 -6.81
C GLU A 101 -25.85 11.86 -6.14
N LYS A 102 -25.28 10.95 -6.93
CA LYS A 102 -24.47 9.83 -6.38
C LYS A 102 -23.22 9.58 -7.18
N LYS A 103 -22.08 9.59 -6.48
CA LYS A 103 -20.79 9.23 -7.07
C LYS A 103 -20.71 7.73 -7.33
N TRP A 104 -20.02 7.33 -8.39
CA TRP A 104 -19.83 5.92 -8.77
C TRP A 104 -19.14 5.10 -7.67
N GLU A 105 -18.22 5.68 -6.89
CA GLU A 105 -17.55 5.01 -5.77
C GLU A 105 -18.56 4.62 -4.67
N GLN A 106 -19.57 5.45 -4.45
CA GLN A 106 -20.62 5.17 -3.49
C GLN A 106 -21.51 4.02 -3.97
N GLU A 107 -21.86 4.00 -5.25
CA GLU A 107 -22.58 2.88 -5.86
C GLU A 107 -21.79 1.58 -5.79
N ALA A 108 -20.46 1.63 -6.01
CA ALA A 108 -19.58 0.47 -5.88
C ALA A 108 -19.63 -0.10 -4.44
N MET A 109 -19.60 0.76 -3.43
CA MET A 109 -19.66 0.35 -2.03
C MET A 109 -21.03 -0.26 -1.66
N GLU A 110 -22.13 0.28 -2.14
CA GLU A 110 -23.46 -0.29 -1.89
C GLU A 110 -23.68 -1.66 -2.53
N ARG A 111 -23.01 -1.95 -3.65
CA ARG A 111 -23.07 -3.26 -4.32
C ARG A 111 -22.17 -4.32 -3.68
N LEU A 112 -21.20 -3.90 -2.88
CA LEU A 112 -20.19 -4.78 -2.32
C LEU A 112 -20.77 -5.84 -1.37
N PRO A 113 -21.67 -5.50 -0.39
CA PRO A 113 -22.26 -6.50 0.50
C PRO A 113 -23.02 -7.59 -0.26
N ALA A 114 -23.89 -7.22 -1.20
CA ALA A 114 -24.64 -8.19 -2.03
C ALA A 114 -23.71 -9.10 -2.87
N THR A 115 -22.55 -8.59 -3.27
CA THR A 115 -21.54 -9.40 -3.97
C THR A 115 -20.91 -10.42 -3.01
N LEU A 116 -20.60 -10.03 -1.77
CA LEU A 116 -20.06 -10.91 -0.76
C LEU A 116 -21.06 -11.99 -0.31
N GLU A 117 -22.33 -11.63 -0.17
CA GLU A 117 -23.41 -12.58 0.13
C GLU A 117 -23.52 -13.66 -0.94
N ARG A 118 -23.54 -13.25 -2.21
CA ARG A 118 -23.58 -14.20 -3.35
C ARG A 118 -22.35 -15.11 -3.38
N LEU A 119 -21.17 -14.63 -3.01
CA LEU A 119 -19.98 -15.46 -2.92
C LEU A 119 -20.10 -16.48 -1.79
N GLN A 120 -20.63 -16.09 -0.63
CA GLN A 120 -20.89 -17.01 0.48
C GLN A 120 -21.95 -18.03 0.12
N ASP A 121 -23.02 -17.67 -0.59
CA ASP A 121 -24.04 -18.59 -1.12
C ASP A 121 -23.44 -19.61 -2.10
N ASN A 122 -22.39 -19.25 -2.83
CA ASN A 122 -21.63 -20.14 -3.70
C ASN A 122 -20.56 -20.95 -2.95
N GLY A 123 -20.53 -20.89 -1.62
CA GLY A 123 -19.66 -21.72 -0.77
C GLY A 123 -18.22 -21.21 -0.61
N TYR A 124 -17.93 -19.96 -0.98
CA TYR A 124 -16.62 -19.37 -0.70
C TYR A 124 -16.53 -18.98 0.78
N ALA A 125 -15.47 -19.41 1.45
CA ALA A 125 -15.15 -18.94 2.79
C ALA A 125 -14.60 -17.51 2.73
N LEU A 126 -14.76 -16.71 3.80
CA LEU A 126 -14.27 -15.32 3.83
C LEU A 126 -12.77 -15.22 3.55
N LYS A 127 -11.98 -16.15 4.07
CA LYS A 127 -10.52 -16.22 3.85
C LYS A 127 -10.12 -16.47 2.39
N ASP A 128 -11.05 -16.93 1.56
CA ASP A 128 -10.84 -17.15 0.13
C ASP A 128 -10.99 -15.87 -0.69
N ILE A 129 -11.51 -14.78 -0.06
CA ILE A 129 -11.86 -13.50 -0.70
C ILE A 129 -10.85 -12.44 -0.32
N ALA A 130 -10.31 -11.77 -1.33
CA ALA A 130 -9.51 -10.56 -1.16
C ALA A 130 -10.15 -9.37 -1.86
N ILE A 131 -10.14 -8.22 -1.20
CA ILE A 131 -10.52 -6.93 -1.77
C ILE A 131 -9.24 -6.12 -1.98
N LEU A 132 -8.93 -5.83 -3.24
CA LEU A 132 -7.73 -5.08 -3.60
C LEU A 132 -8.07 -3.62 -3.85
N VAL A 133 -7.29 -2.74 -3.24
CA VAL A 133 -7.42 -1.29 -3.33
C VAL A 133 -6.09 -0.65 -3.77
N ARG A 134 -6.15 0.57 -4.30
CA ARG A 134 -4.96 1.32 -4.67
C ARG A 134 -4.31 2.03 -3.48
N THR A 135 -5.13 2.59 -2.61
CA THR A 135 -4.71 3.42 -1.48
C THR A 135 -5.26 2.91 -0.16
N ASN A 136 -4.61 3.26 0.94
CA ASN A 136 -5.07 2.94 2.28
C ASN A 136 -6.41 3.63 2.62
N GLN A 137 -6.68 4.80 2.02
CA GLN A 137 -7.97 5.50 2.21
C GLN A 137 -9.12 4.72 1.59
N GLU A 138 -8.93 4.15 0.39
CA GLU A 138 -9.92 3.24 -0.20
C GLU A 138 -10.12 2.00 0.66
N GLY A 139 -9.04 1.44 1.24
CA GLY A 139 -9.11 0.29 2.15
C GLY A 139 -9.92 0.61 3.42
N ALA A 140 -9.72 1.77 4.01
CA ALA A 140 -10.51 2.25 5.14
C ALA A 140 -11.99 2.43 4.76
N LEU A 141 -12.28 3.02 3.61
CA LEU A 141 -13.66 3.19 3.13
C LEU A 141 -14.37 1.83 2.96
N VAL A 142 -13.71 0.84 2.39
CA VAL A 142 -14.25 -0.53 2.27
C VAL A 142 -14.52 -1.13 3.66
N ALA A 143 -13.58 -0.98 4.59
CA ALA A 143 -13.71 -1.51 5.94
C ALA A 143 -14.88 -0.87 6.68
N ASP A 144 -14.96 0.46 6.68
CA ASP A 144 -16.02 1.22 7.35
C ASP A 144 -17.40 0.87 6.76
N THR A 145 -17.48 0.73 5.43
CA THR A 145 -18.75 0.33 4.76
C THR A 145 -19.20 -1.05 5.20
N LEU A 146 -18.31 -2.04 5.25
CA LEU A 146 -18.67 -3.41 5.62
C LEU A 146 -18.99 -3.54 7.11
N LEU A 147 -18.31 -2.79 7.98
CA LEU A 147 -18.60 -2.75 9.41
C LEU A 147 -19.96 -2.10 9.67
N ALA A 148 -20.26 -0.94 9.06
CA ALA A 148 -21.55 -0.28 9.16
C ALA A 148 -22.68 -1.19 8.64
N TYR A 149 -22.48 -1.82 7.48
CA TYR A 149 -23.47 -2.74 6.92
C TYR A 149 -23.74 -3.93 7.84
N LYS A 150 -22.71 -4.50 8.46
CA LYS A 150 -22.84 -5.59 9.44
C LYS A 150 -23.67 -5.18 10.67
N GLU A 151 -23.49 -3.95 11.16
CA GLU A 151 -24.24 -3.43 12.31
C GLU A 151 -25.71 -3.15 11.96
N GLU A 152 -25.96 -2.60 10.78
CA GLU A 152 -27.32 -2.25 10.30
C GLU A 152 -28.12 -3.50 9.87
N HIS A 153 -27.43 -4.55 9.40
CA HIS A 153 -28.03 -5.77 8.85
C HIS A 153 -27.49 -7.02 9.57
N PRO A 154 -27.79 -7.21 10.87
CA PRO A 154 -27.33 -8.40 11.58
C PRO A 154 -27.93 -9.65 10.93
N SER A 155 -27.08 -10.61 10.61
CA SER A 155 -27.46 -11.86 9.93
C SER A 155 -26.71 -13.04 10.51
N ASP A 156 -27.43 -14.13 10.79
CA ASP A 156 -26.83 -15.42 11.16
C ASP A 156 -26.33 -16.19 9.92
N ARG A 157 -26.75 -15.77 8.73
CA ARG A 157 -26.41 -16.44 7.46
C ARG A 157 -25.13 -15.93 6.84
N TYR A 158 -24.89 -14.60 6.89
CA TYR A 158 -23.76 -13.96 6.23
C TYR A 158 -22.83 -13.32 7.24
N ASN A 159 -21.53 -13.39 6.97
CA ASN A 159 -20.51 -12.78 7.79
C ASN A 159 -19.65 -11.81 6.94
N TYR A 160 -19.30 -10.68 7.54
CA TYR A 160 -18.52 -9.61 6.91
C TYR A 160 -17.24 -9.31 7.70
N ASP A 161 -16.71 -10.33 8.42
CA ASP A 161 -15.44 -10.17 9.12
C ASP A 161 -14.33 -9.83 8.15
N ILE A 162 -13.60 -8.78 8.45
CA ILE A 162 -12.53 -8.25 7.61
C ILE A 162 -11.21 -8.22 8.37
N ILE A 163 -10.13 -8.39 7.62
CA ILE A 163 -8.76 -8.13 8.07
C ILE A 163 -8.15 -7.15 7.07
N SER A 164 -7.81 -5.96 7.54
CA SER A 164 -7.02 -5.01 6.76
C SER A 164 -5.57 -5.08 7.20
N ASP A 165 -4.64 -5.26 6.26
CA ASP A 165 -3.21 -5.27 6.58
C ASP A 165 -2.75 -3.95 7.23
N ASP A 166 -3.44 -2.85 6.97
CA ASP A 166 -3.12 -1.56 7.60
C ASP A 166 -3.69 -1.44 9.02
N ALA A 167 -4.81 -2.11 9.30
CA ALA A 167 -5.33 -2.24 10.67
C ALA A 167 -4.41 -3.10 11.55
N LEU A 168 -3.52 -3.88 10.95
CA LEU A 168 -2.54 -4.74 11.61
C LEU A 168 -1.19 -4.07 11.83
N PHE A 169 -1.00 -2.82 11.41
CA PHE A 169 0.23 -2.11 11.77
C PHE A 169 0.29 -1.89 13.27
N VAL A 170 1.40 -2.29 13.86
CA VAL A 170 1.65 -2.10 15.29
C VAL A 170 1.53 -0.63 15.67
N GLY A 171 1.97 0.27 14.78
CA GLY A 171 1.85 1.73 14.95
C GLY A 171 0.44 2.30 14.79
N SER A 172 -0.57 1.53 14.33
CA SER A 172 -1.96 2.00 14.27
C SER A 172 -2.67 1.90 15.62
N SER A 173 -2.21 1.01 16.50
CA SER A 173 -2.77 0.78 17.84
C SER A 173 -2.70 2.02 18.73
N PRO A 174 -3.83 2.50 19.29
CA PRO A 174 -3.84 3.56 20.30
C PRO A 174 -2.96 3.27 21.50
N ALA A 175 -2.91 2.01 21.97
CA ALA A 175 -2.06 1.61 23.09
C ALA A 175 -0.56 1.74 22.74
N VAL A 176 -0.15 1.29 21.56
CA VAL A 176 1.24 1.42 21.11
C VAL A 176 1.61 2.89 20.87
N ARG A 177 0.70 3.68 20.28
CA ARG A 177 0.91 5.15 20.14
C ARG A 177 1.13 5.82 21.47
N PHE A 178 0.37 5.43 22.48
CA PHE A 178 0.56 5.91 23.84
C PHE A 178 1.95 5.53 24.38
N LEU A 179 2.35 4.25 24.29
CA LEU A 179 3.67 3.80 24.75
C LEU A 179 4.82 4.58 24.06
N ILE A 180 4.73 4.76 22.74
CA ILE A 180 5.71 5.53 21.97
C ILE A 180 5.72 7.02 22.39
N ALA A 181 4.56 7.62 22.62
CA ALA A 181 4.48 9.01 23.07
C ALA A 181 5.14 9.19 24.44
N VAL A 182 4.94 8.25 25.36
CA VAL A 182 5.59 8.24 26.68
C VAL A 182 7.10 8.01 26.54
N LEU A 183 7.55 7.08 25.69
CA LEU A 183 9.00 6.88 25.44
C LEU A 183 9.67 8.15 24.88
N ARG A 184 8.98 8.91 24.01
CA ARG A 184 9.48 10.21 23.52
C ARG A 184 9.56 11.24 24.63
N TYR A 185 8.57 11.28 25.52
CA TYR A 185 8.59 12.16 26.67
C TYR A 185 9.73 11.80 27.65
N LEU A 186 9.92 10.51 27.93
CA LEU A 186 11.05 10.03 28.78
C LEU A 186 12.42 10.41 28.21
N ARG A 187 12.55 10.39 26.87
CA ARG A 187 13.79 10.81 26.20
C ARG A 187 14.14 12.28 26.45
N ASN A 188 13.13 13.15 26.47
CA ASN A 188 13.30 14.58 26.67
C ASN A 188 12.15 15.14 27.52
N PRO A 189 12.24 15.05 28.86
CA PRO A 189 11.19 15.50 29.78
C PRO A 189 10.92 17.00 29.74
N GLU A 190 11.90 17.81 29.28
CA GLU A 190 11.74 19.25 29.15
C GLU A 190 10.92 19.67 27.92
N ASP A 191 10.72 18.77 26.98
CA ASP A 191 9.93 19.02 25.78
C ASP A 191 8.43 18.99 26.08
N GLN A 192 7.83 20.18 26.17
CA GLN A 192 6.41 20.36 26.44
C GLN A 192 5.51 19.73 25.33
N THR A 193 6.02 19.63 24.10
CA THR A 193 5.29 19.01 22.99
C THR A 193 5.14 17.51 23.22
N ASN A 194 6.24 16.83 23.54
CA ASN A 194 6.21 15.39 23.84
C ASN A 194 5.35 15.08 25.06
N ARG A 195 5.40 15.94 26.11
CA ARG A 195 4.52 15.82 27.25
C ARG A 195 3.04 15.91 26.88
N LYS A 196 2.65 16.93 26.12
CA LYS A 196 1.26 17.09 25.66
C LYS A 196 0.79 15.93 24.75
N LEU A 197 1.67 15.43 23.88
CA LEU A 197 1.36 14.26 23.03
C LEU A 197 1.12 13.00 23.87
N ALA A 198 1.93 12.75 24.90
CA ALA A 198 1.73 11.62 25.79
C ALA A 198 0.40 11.72 26.57
N MET A 199 0.07 12.92 27.06
CA MET A 199 -1.21 13.20 27.74
C MET A 199 -2.40 13.02 26.80
N TYR A 200 -2.32 13.54 25.59
CA TYR A 200 -3.36 13.36 24.55
C TYR A 200 -3.56 11.88 24.20
N ALA A 201 -2.47 11.16 23.98
CA ALA A 201 -2.54 9.73 23.71
C ALA A 201 -3.17 8.93 24.86
N TYR A 202 -2.88 9.30 26.12
CA TYR A 202 -3.54 8.74 27.29
C TYR A 202 -5.05 9.03 27.31
N GLN A 203 -5.46 10.24 26.98
CA GLN A 203 -6.87 10.64 26.91
C GLN A 203 -7.63 9.85 25.84
N VAL A 204 -7.04 9.72 24.65
CA VAL A 204 -7.60 8.92 23.56
C VAL A 204 -7.78 7.46 23.99
N LEU A 205 -6.77 6.89 24.68
CA LEU A 205 -6.80 5.49 25.10
C LEU A 205 -7.82 5.23 26.20
N THR A 206 -7.96 6.15 27.16
CA THR A 206 -8.80 5.94 28.37
C THR A 206 -10.19 6.54 28.27
N GLY A 207 -10.44 7.40 27.28
CA GLY A 207 -11.67 8.19 27.18
C GLY A 207 -11.82 9.25 28.28
N LYS A 208 -10.78 9.48 29.13
CA LYS A 208 -10.81 10.40 30.26
C LYS A 208 -10.17 11.73 29.86
N PHE A 209 -10.99 12.76 29.70
CA PHE A 209 -10.56 14.09 29.29
C PHE A 209 -10.36 15.01 30.51
N GLY A 210 -9.18 14.93 31.14
CA GLY A 210 -8.77 15.81 32.23
C GLY A 210 -7.25 15.96 32.24
N GLU A 211 -6.73 17.20 31.97
CA GLU A 211 -5.27 17.44 31.91
C GLU A 211 -4.56 17.05 33.19
N SER A 212 -5.15 17.35 34.36
CA SER A 212 -4.57 17.10 35.67
C SER A 212 -4.44 15.63 36.04
N GLU A 213 -5.38 14.76 35.57
CA GLU A 213 -5.38 13.33 35.89
C GLU A 213 -4.42 12.59 34.95
N ALA A 214 -4.39 12.94 33.68
CA ALA A 214 -3.45 12.41 32.70
C ALA A 214 -2.00 12.75 33.08
N ASP A 215 -1.74 13.98 33.47
CA ASP A 215 -0.39 14.43 33.86
C ASP A 215 0.12 13.71 35.12
N LYS A 216 -0.71 13.58 36.15
CA LYS A 216 -0.35 12.84 37.36
C LYS A 216 -0.09 11.35 37.05
N SER A 217 -0.94 10.70 36.27
CA SER A 217 -0.79 9.28 35.90
C SER A 217 0.49 9.04 35.09
N VAL A 218 0.80 9.90 34.14
CA VAL A 218 2.02 9.78 33.33
C VAL A 218 3.26 10.12 34.19
N SER A 219 3.27 11.23 34.90
CA SER A 219 4.46 11.71 35.61
C SER A 219 4.84 10.86 36.82
N GLN A 220 3.88 10.33 37.57
CA GLN A 220 4.14 9.48 38.77
C GLN A 220 4.77 8.12 38.37
N ASN A 221 4.36 7.56 37.24
CA ASN A 221 4.88 6.27 36.77
C ASN A 221 6.27 6.37 36.14
N LEU A 222 6.74 7.57 35.77
CA LEU A 222 8.00 7.76 35.06
C LEU A 222 9.24 7.87 35.93
N GLN A 223 9.10 8.30 37.19
CA GLN A 223 10.26 8.53 38.08
C GLN A 223 11.01 7.22 38.42
N SER A 224 10.35 6.07 38.40
CA SER A 224 10.94 4.77 38.71
C SER A 224 11.63 4.06 37.51
N ILE A 225 11.37 4.54 36.27
CA ILE A 225 11.67 3.77 35.05
C ILE A 225 12.88 4.35 34.27
N SER A 226 13.27 5.61 34.50
CA SER A 226 14.20 6.37 33.64
C SER A 226 15.64 5.87 33.56
N ARG A 227 16.05 4.86 34.33
CA ARG A 227 17.42 4.32 34.37
C ARG A 227 17.55 2.85 33.89
N GLN A 228 16.51 2.30 33.29
CA GLN A 228 16.45 0.91 32.88
C GLN A 228 16.79 0.76 31.38
N SER A 229 17.01 -0.49 30.93
CA SER A 229 17.17 -0.78 29.50
C SER A 229 15.91 -0.47 28.72
N LEU A 230 16.03 -0.29 27.39
CA LEU A 230 14.90 -0.04 26.49
C LEU A 230 13.71 -1.01 26.71
N TYR A 231 14.02 -2.31 26.84
CA TYR A 231 13.00 -3.32 27.06
C TYR A 231 12.33 -3.19 28.43
N GLU A 232 13.13 -3.06 29.50
CA GLU A 232 12.61 -2.93 30.87
C GLU A 232 11.76 -1.67 31.04
N VAL A 233 12.16 -0.55 30.43
CA VAL A 233 11.35 0.68 30.39
C VAL A 233 10.01 0.41 29.72
N THR A 234 10.02 -0.22 28.55
CA THR A 234 8.80 -0.46 27.78
C THR A 234 7.87 -1.45 28.48
N GLU A 235 8.42 -2.53 29.03
CA GLU A 235 7.67 -3.51 29.84
C GLU A 235 7.12 -2.88 31.12
N GLY A 236 7.90 -2.04 31.80
CA GLY A 236 7.46 -1.27 32.98
C GLY A 236 6.28 -0.35 32.66
N LEU A 237 6.34 0.35 31.51
CA LEU A 237 5.22 1.16 31.04
C LEU A 237 3.98 0.28 30.77
N PHE A 238 4.15 -0.85 30.10
CA PHE A 238 3.05 -1.78 29.86
C PHE A 238 2.41 -2.22 31.19
N ARG A 239 3.19 -2.68 32.16
CA ARG A 239 2.65 -3.12 33.47
C ARG A 239 1.88 -2.01 34.19
N ASN A 240 2.40 -0.79 34.17
CA ASN A 240 1.80 0.35 34.87
C ASN A 240 0.48 0.80 34.23
N PHE A 241 0.34 0.62 32.92
CA PHE A 241 -0.81 1.11 32.15
C PHE A 241 -1.71 0.00 31.60
N SER A 242 -1.38 -1.28 31.82
CA SER A 242 -2.12 -2.44 31.27
C SER A 242 -3.61 -2.43 31.61
N ALA A 243 -3.98 -1.94 32.80
CA ALA A 243 -5.38 -1.83 33.23
C ALA A 243 -6.23 -0.86 32.36
N TYR A 244 -5.58 0.00 31.58
CA TYR A 244 -6.24 0.94 30.68
C TYR A 244 -6.29 0.47 29.24
N PHE A 245 -5.62 -0.66 28.91
CA PHE A 245 -5.59 -1.17 27.56
C PHE A 245 -6.80 -2.10 27.33
N PRO A 246 -7.64 -1.79 26.32
CA PRO A 246 -8.70 -2.72 25.90
C PRO A 246 -8.12 -4.10 25.52
N GLU A 247 -8.90 -5.17 25.67
CA GLU A 247 -8.47 -6.52 25.26
C GLU A 247 -8.07 -6.58 23.78
N THR A 248 -8.73 -5.81 22.93
CA THR A 248 -8.42 -5.69 21.48
C THR A 248 -7.02 -5.14 21.21
N GLU A 249 -6.45 -4.36 22.12
CA GLU A 249 -5.12 -3.76 22.00
C GLU A 249 -3.99 -4.67 22.48
N GLN A 250 -4.28 -5.70 23.26
CA GLN A 250 -3.26 -6.57 23.88
C GLN A 250 -2.36 -7.24 22.85
N VAL A 251 -2.92 -7.68 21.71
CA VAL A 251 -2.15 -8.33 20.63
C VAL A 251 -1.14 -7.36 20.04
N PHE A 252 -1.51 -6.09 19.86
CA PHE A 252 -0.61 -5.04 19.35
C PHE A 252 0.49 -4.70 20.35
N VAL A 253 0.15 -4.60 21.62
CA VAL A 253 1.13 -4.30 22.67
C VAL A 253 2.11 -5.46 22.83
N GLN A 254 1.66 -6.72 22.79
CA GLN A 254 2.55 -7.87 22.82
C GLN A 254 3.50 -7.87 21.62
N ALA A 255 2.99 -7.68 20.43
CA ALA A 255 3.81 -7.57 19.21
C ALA A 255 4.82 -6.42 19.31
N PHE A 256 4.42 -5.29 19.90
CA PHE A 256 5.30 -4.17 20.14
C PHE A 256 6.44 -4.53 21.12
N LEU A 257 6.14 -5.19 22.22
CA LEU A 257 7.15 -5.66 23.19
C LEU A 257 8.12 -6.65 22.54
N ASP A 258 7.63 -7.57 21.71
CA ASP A 258 8.46 -8.51 20.97
C ASP A 258 9.41 -7.78 20.00
N MET A 259 8.90 -6.76 19.30
CA MET A 259 9.72 -5.92 18.42
C MET A 259 10.77 -5.12 19.18
N VAL A 260 10.43 -4.56 20.34
CA VAL A 260 11.40 -3.86 21.20
C VAL A 260 12.49 -4.81 21.67
N SER A 261 12.12 -6.02 22.08
CA SER A 261 13.06 -7.08 22.49
C SER A 261 13.98 -7.48 21.33
N GLU A 262 13.43 -7.75 20.16
CA GLU A 262 14.19 -8.10 18.97
C GLU A 262 15.18 -6.99 18.56
N TYR A 263 14.70 -5.74 18.56
CA TYR A 263 15.52 -4.58 18.25
C TYR A 263 16.68 -4.41 19.25
N ALA A 264 16.38 -4.53 20.55
CA ALA A 264 17.38 -4.38 21.60
C ALA A 264 18.47 -5.46 21.52
N GLN A 265 18.14 -6.68 21.08
CA GLN A 265 19.08 -7.79 20.90
C GLN A 265 19.94 -7.68 19.63
N LYS A 266 19.33 -7.23 18.51
CA LYS A 266 19.99 -7.25 17.20
C LYS A 266 20.73 -5.96 16.86
N GLU A 267 20.18 -4.81 17.30
CA GLU A 267 20.67 -3.49 16.88
C GLU A 267 21.25 -2.70 18.05
N SER A 268 20.40 -2.25 18.97
CA SER A 268 20.83 -1.41 20.11
C SER A 268 19.77 -1.29 21.18
N ALA A 269 20.18 -1.29 22.45
CA ALA A 269 19.31 -0.97 23.59
C ALA A 269 19.11 0.55 23.81
N ASP A 270 19.61 1.39 22.91
CA ASP A 270 19.51 2.86 23.00
C ASP A 270 18.15 3.36 22.55
N LEU A 271 17.47 4.09 23.43
CA LEU A 271 16.13 4.65 23.19
C LEU A 271 16.09 5.63 21.99
N ASN A 272 17.15 6.42 21.78
CA ASN A 272 17.16 7.40 20.68
C ASN A 272 17.26 6.71 19.32
N ARG A 273 18.06 5.65 19.24
CA ARG A 273 18.19 4.85 18.02
C ARG A 273 16.90 4.08 17.74
N PHE A 274 16.28 3.52 18.77
CA PHE A 274 15.00 2.84 18.66
C PHE A 274 13.90 3.77 18.15
N LEU A 275 13.75 4.96 18.69
CA LEU A 275 12.73 5.92 18.27
C LEU A 275 12.93 6.38 16.81
N ARG A 276 14.18 6.56 16.35
CA ARG A 276 14.45 6.83 14.93
C ARG A 276 14.06 5.66 14.05
N TRP A 277 14.50 4.45 14.38
CA TRP A 277 14.10 3.25 13.66
C TRP A 277 12.59 3.05 13.64
N TRP A 278 11.93 3.37 14.76
CA TRP A 278 10.47 3.33 14.82
C TRP A 278 9.83 4.30 13.81
N ASP A 279 10.28 5.54 13.76
CA ASP A 279 9.75 6.57 12.84
C ASP A 279 10.00 6.24 11.35
N GLU A 280 11.08 5.54 11.05
CA GLU A 280 11.45 5.15 9.68
C GLU A 280 10.78 3.84 9.23
N THR A 281 10.73 2.85 10.13
CA THR A 281 10.40 1.46 9.76
C THR A 281 9.42 0.80 10.73
N GLY A 282 9.65 0.92 12.03
CA GLY A 282 8.98 0.13 13.07
C GLY A 282 7.46 0.32 13.08
N TYR A 283 6.96 1.53 12.88
CA TYR A 283 5.54 1.83 12.91
C TYR A 283 4.74 1.11 11.82
N ARG A 284 5.38 0.70 10.73
CA ARG A 284 4.78 -0.06 9.60
C ARG A 284 4.90 -1.57 9.76
N LYS A 285 5.53 -2.05 10.82
CA LYS A 285 5.54 -3.48 11.09
C LYS A 285 4.14 -3.97 11.43
N THR A 286 3.75 -5.10 10.87
CA THR A 286 2.45 -5.72 11.09
C THR A 286 2.54 -6.81 12.14
N ILE A 287 1.48 -6.96 12.95
CA ILE A 287 1.30 -8.19 13.72
C ILE A 287 1.10 -9.36 12.77
N ALA A 288 1.73 -10.48 13.08
CA ALA A 288 1.45 -11.72 12.36
C ALA A 288 -0.01 -12.12 12.63
N THR A 289 -0.84 -12.10 11.58
CA THR A 289 -2.17 -12.72 11.68
C THR A 289 -2.00 -14.21 11.89
N PRO A 290 -2.72 -14.82 12.83
CA PRO A 290 -2.77 -16.27 12.90
C PRO A 290 -3.22 -16.81 11.54
N ASP A 291 -2.41 -17.65 10.91
CA ASP A 291 -2.79 -18.35 9.69
C ASP A 291 -4.08 -19.14 9.97
N GLY A 292 -5.18 -18.79 9.29
CA GLY A 292 -6.43 -19.51 9.37
C GLY A 292 -7.66 -18.71 9.85
N GLN A 293 -7.53 -17.43 10.17
CA GLN A 293 -8.71 -16.64 10.50
C GLN A 293 -9.64 -16.51 9.27
N ASN A 294 -10.91 -16.89 9.45
CA ASN A 294 -11.91 -16.84 8.37
C ASN A 294 -12.46 -15.43 8.23
N ALA A 295 -11.71 -14.55 7.58
CA ALA A 295 -12.08 -13.16 7.32
C ALA A 295 -11.65 -12.70 5.94
N ILE A 296 -12.35 -11.74 5.36
CA ILE A 296 -12.06 -11.11 4.06
C ILE A 296 -10.80 -10.26 4.21
N ARG A 297 -9.84 -10.42 3.30
CA ARG A 297 -8.61 -9.64 3.31
C ARG A 297 -8.74 -8.37 2.48
N ILE A 298 -8.50 -7.20 3.09
CA ILE A 298 -8.39 -5.92 2.39
C ILE A 298 -6.91 -5.58 2.26
N LEU A 299 -6.43 -5.46 1.03
CA LEU A 299 -5.00 -5.30 0.70
C LEU A 299 -4.80 -4.22 -0.36
N THR A 300 -3.69 -3.49 -0.29
CA THR A 300 -3.30 -2.72 -1.47
C THR A 300 -2.74 -3.65 -2.55
N VAL A 301 -2.89 -3.26 -3.84
CA VAL A 301 -2.37 -4.02 -4.99
C VAL A 301 -0.89 -4.37 -4.81
N HIS A 302 -0.08 -3.45 -4.26
CA HIS A 302 1.35 -3.71 -4.03
C HIS A 302 1.60 -4.81 -2.98
N LYS A 303 0.82 -4.83 -1.91
CA LYS A 303 0.93 -5.84 -0.84
C LYS A 303 0.42 -7.22 -1.25
N SER A 304 -0.49 -7.27 -2.22
CA SER A 304 -1.02 -8.55 -2.73
C SER A 304 -0.03 -9.31 -3.60
N LYS A 305 1.09 -8.69 -4.00
CA LYS A 305 2.12 -9.33 -4.84
C LYS A 305 2.67 -10.59 -4.16
N GLY A 306 2.60 -11.72 -4.86
CA GLY A 306 3.02 -13.03 -4.34
C GLY A 306 1.92 -13.83 -3.63
N LEU A 307 0.80 -13.20 -3.24
CA LEU A 307 -0.34 -13.88 -2.62
C LEU A 307 -1.28 -14.47 -3.68
N GLY A 308 -2.08 -15.48 -3.28
CA GLY A 308 -3.11 -16.10 -4.13
C GLY A 308 -4.42 -16.21 -3.39
N PHE A 309 -5.51 -15.81 -4.06
CA PHE A 309 -6.88 -15.87 -3.52
C PHE A 309 -7.80 -16.56 -4.54
N LYS A 310 -8.85 -17.23 -4.05
CA LYS A 310 -9.84 -17.82 -4.95
C LYS A 310 -10.73 -16.77 -5.60
N VAL A 311 -11.01 -15.67 -4.86
CA VAL A 311 -11.80 -14.55 -5.32
C VAL A 311 -11.03 -13.26 -5.06
N VAL A 312 -10.97 -12.40 -6.08
CA VAL A 312 -10.41 -11.05 -5.99
C VAL A 312 -11.47 -10.06 -6.42
N ILE A 313 -11.74 -9.06 -5.59
CA ILE A 313 -12.65 -7.96 -5.87
C ILE A 313 -11.82 -6.68 -5.92
N ILE A 314 -11.99 -5.88 -6.97
CA ILE A 314 -11.37 -4.56 -7.12
C ILE A 314 -12.52 -3.56 -7.22
N PRO A 315 -12.94 -2.93 -6.10
CA PRO A 315 -14.10 -2.04 -6.11
C PRO A 315 -13.86 -0.73 -6.83
N PHE A 316 -12.59 -0.29 -6.91
CA PHE A 316 -12.19 0.98 -7.51
C PHE A 316 -11.21 0.72 -8.66
N GLY A 317 -11.73 0.60 -9.88
CA GLY A 317 -10.92 0.33 -11.09
C GLY A 317 -10.60 1.57 -11.92
N ASP A 318 -10.90 2.76 -11.42
CA ASP A 318 -10.65 4.05 -12.09
C ASP A 318 -9.34 4.67 -11.63
N TRP A 319 -8.26 4.24 -12.26
CA TRP A 319 -6.91 4.76 -11.96
C TRP A 319 -6.42 5.65 -13.07
N GLU A 320 -5.96 6.84 -12.72
CA GLU A 320 -5.22 7.67 -13.67
C GLU A 320 -3.90 7.00 -14.05
N ILE A 321 -3.69 6.84 -15.35
CA ILE A 321 -2.46 6.26 -15.90
C ILE A 321 -1.38 7.34 -15.97
N ASP A 322 -1.77 8.59 -16.26
CA ASP A 322 -0.86 9.73 -16.33
C ASP A 322 -0.66 10.42 -14.96
N HIS A 323 0.36 11.26 -14.87
CA HIS A 323 0.66 12.00 -13.63
C HIS A 323 -0.43 13.02 -13.29
N LYS A 324 -0.86 13.03 -12.02
CA LYS A 324 -1.87 13.98 -11.54
C LYS A 324 -1.32 15.41 -11.55
N PRO A 325 -2.05 16.41 -12.10
CA PRO A 325 -1.63 17.81 -12.08
C PRO A 325 -1.40 18.37 -10.67
N THR A 326 -2.11 17.81 -9.68
CA THR A 326 -2.03 18.21 -8.25
C THR A 326 -0.77 17.71 -7.54
N LYS A 327 -0.07 16.73 -8.10
CA LYS A 327 1.21 16.23 -7.59
C LYS A 327 2.27 16.41 -8.67
N PRO A 328 2.92 17.58 -8.76
CA PRO A 328 3.89 17.85 -9.78
C PRO A 328 5.07 16.88 -9.66
N VAL A 329 5.32 16.15 -10.72
CA VAL A 329 6.52 15.33 -10.90
C VAL A 329 7.63 16.23 -11.42
N ILE A 330 8.82 16.11 -10.88
CA ILE A 330 10.01 16.81 -11.35
C ILE A 330 10.89 15.79 -12.07
N LEU A 331 11.13 16.03 -13.34
CA LEU A 331 12.11 15.28 -14.12
C LEU A 331 13.48 15.92 -13.94
N TRP A 332 14.48 15.10 -13.76
CA TRP A 332 15.87 15.52 -13.79
C TRP A 332 16.42 15.29 -15.20
N CYS A 333 16.46 16.37 -15.99
CA CYS A 333 16.81 16.31 -17.39
C CYS A 333 18.26 16.73 -17.62
N HIS A 334 18.91 16.12 -18.61
CA HIS A 334 20.24 16.50 -19.07
C HIS A 334 20.13 17.33 -20.35
N PRO A 335 20.32 18.65 -20.29
CA PRO A 335 20.12 19.51 -21.47
C PRO A 335 21.30 19.42 -22.43
N GLU A 336 21.03 19.00 -23.66
CA GLU A 336 22.05 18.89 -24.71
C GLU A 336 22.12 20.13 -25.59
N LYS A 337 21.13 21.06 -25.47
CA LYS A 337 21.01 22.26 -26.37
C LYS A 337 21.21 23.56 -25.61
N LYS A 338 21.81 24.53 -26.29
CA LYS A 338 21.95 25.92 -25.80
C LYS A 338 20.61 26.55 -25.47
N PRO A 339 20.52 27.39 -24.43
CA PRO A 339 21.63 27.92 -23.62
C PRO A 339 21.98 27.04 -22.40
N PHE A 340 21.33 25.89 -22.20
CA PHE A 340 21.43 25.08 -21.00
C PHE A 340 22.44 23.91 -21.06
N ASP A 341 23.11 23.76 -22.21
CA ASP A 341 24.11 22.72 -22.52
C ASP A 341 25.32 22.65 -21.57
N ARG A 342 25.51 23.70 -20.75
CA ARG A 342 26.58 23.74 -19.73
C ARG A 342 26.14 23.17 -18.36
N LEU A 343 24.85 22.90 -18.19
CA LEU A 343 24.31 22.34 -16.95
C LEU A 343 24.26 20.82 -17.07
N HIS A 344 24.83 20.14 -16.08
CA HIS A 344 24.81 18.67 -16.08
C HIS A 344 23.41 18.11 -15.84
N LEU A 345 22.59 18.78 -15.03
CA LEU A 345 21.26 18.31 -14.66
C LEU A 345 20.38 19.51 -14.29
N VAL A 346 19.15 19.51 -14.78
CA VAL A 346 18.17 20.55 -14.46
C VAL A 346 16.86 19.92 -14.02
N PRO A 347 16.24 20.41 -12.93
CA PRO A 347 14.90 20.00 -12.54
C PRO A 347 13.87 20.68 -13.44
N VAL A 348 13.04 19.88 -14.11
CA VAL A 348 11.97 20.35 -14.98
C VAL A 348 10.64 19.76 -14.52
N ARG A 349 9.62 20.61 -14.40
CA ARG A 349 8.29 20.14 -14.05
C ARG A 349 7.70 19.32 -15.20
N TYR A 350 7.29 18.07 -14.92
CA TYR A 350 6.58 17.23 -15.89
C TYR A 350 5.28 17.89 -16.33
N GLY A 351 5.01 17.84 -17.63
CA GLY A 351 3.79 18.35 -18.24
C GLY A 351 3.84 18.29 -19.75
N GLN A 352 2.68 18.27 -20.39
CA GLN A 352 2.55 18.09 -21.84
C GLN A 352 3.35 19.12 -22.67
N ILE A 353 3.55 20.32 -22.14
CA ILE A 353 4.33 21.38 -22.82
C ILE A 353 5.77 20.94 -23.13
N LEU A 354 6.32 19.99 -22.37
CA LEU A 354 7.66 19.48 -22.58
C LEU A 354 7.81 18.75 -23.93
N SER A 355 6.72 18.19 -24.47
CA SER A 355 6.72 17.50 -25.77
C SER A 355 7.17 18.38 -26.94
N SER A 356 7.04 19.71 -26.80
CA SER A 356 7.45 20.70 -27.81
C SER A 356 8.72 21.49 -27.45
N THR A 357 9.49 21.02 -26.47
CA THR A 357 10.72 21.66 -25.99
C THR A 357 11.95 20.80 -26.26
N ILE A 358 13.12 21.30 -25.84
CA ILE A 358 14.38 20.52 -25.89
C ILE A 358 14.35 19.28 -24.98
N PHE A 359 13.38 19.19 -24.04
CA PHE A 359 13.19 18.09 -23.12
C PHE A 359 12.13 17.08 -23.59
N ALA A 360 11.72 17.13 -24.86
CA ALA A 360 10.72 16.21 -25.40
C ALA A 360 11.12 14.74 -25.23
N LYS A 361 12.39 14.40 -25.38
CA LYS A 361 12.92 13.05 -25.21
C LYS A 361 12.71 12.54 -23.78
N ASP A 362 13.03 13.36 -22.77
CA ASP A 362 12.83 13.02 -21.36
C ASP A 362 11.33 12.88 -21.04
N TYR A 363 10.50 13.77 -21.58
CA TYR A 363 9.04 13.69 -21.42
C TYR A 363 8.47 12.38 -21.97
N PHE A 364 8.86 11.99 -23.19
CA PHE A 364 8.36 10.76 -23.78
C PHE A 364 8.97 9.51 -23.16
N LYS A 365 10.18 9.59 -22.61
CA LYS A 365 10.77 8.49 -21.82
C LYS A 365 10.00 8.25 -20.52
N GLU A 366 9.57 9.29 -19.84
CA GLU A 366 8.79 9.19 -18.60
C GLU A 366 7.36 8.72 -18.86
N ARG A 367 6.76 9.16 -19.98
CA ARG A 367 5.39 8.83 -20.36
C ARG A 367 5.23 7.40 -20.88
N SER A 368 6.28 6.75 -21.30
CA SER A 368 6.28 5.38 -21.82
C SER A 368 6.53 4.34 -20.75
#